data_4b722a712e847f76f7cba9f9ca6303c3
#
_entry.id   4b722a712e847f76f7cba9f9ca6303c3
#
_cell.length_a   1.000
_cell.length_b   1.000
_cell.length_c   1.000
_cell.angle_alpha   90.00
_cell.angle_beta   90.00
_cell.angle_gamma   90.00
#
_symmetry.space_group_name_H-M   'P 1'
#
loop_
_entity.id
_entity.type
_entity.pdbx_description
1 polymer ?
#
loop_
_entity_poly.entity_id
_entity_poly.type
_entity_poly.pdbx_seq_one_letter_code
_entity_poly.pdbx_strand_id
1 'polypeptide(L)'
;MEDEDFIRAASMLAEEVFGFGIYKESKGSGGRFYERCWLMGSEDVLYGRVHFGGQNNTILFELTGTGCGVAKEGWESRLFAFLTNAIRPKITRVDIAKDFFNGEYSPNQAREDRNKGMFTCHHVKPKGECLGSDWEEDDEAKMTKGKTYGIGSRESSKYVRVYEKGKQLGDKTSTWTRFEIEFKAKDIVIPFEVLQNPGEYFGGAYPICERFAQKATRIHAVKEDKVISADXKKQFGRAANGLKFIFPELDKAKLFELIEPSHHKLPKSLTPEAYDCAFLKAQAIHEQPAFKPYKDPYYMYEYYENLEKQLEQQKHVNNEESYNNFIYDKFARLPISWA
;
A
#
# COMPACT_ATOMS: atom_id res chain seq x y z
N MET A 1 23.23 -3.49 -13.96
CA MET A 1 23.37 -3.75 -12.50
C MET A 1 22.90 -5.18 -12.28
N GLU A 2 23.72 -6.00 -11.68
CA GLU A 2 23.32 -7.37 -11.35
C GLU A 2 22.29 -7.33 -10.20
N ASP A 3 21.40 -8.31 -10.17
CA ASP A 3 20.36 -8.41 -9.12
C ASP A 3 20.98 -8.39 -7.72
N GLU A 4 22.16 -8.96 -7.56
CA GLU A 4 22.88 -8.98 -6.27
C GLU A 4 23.26 -7.58 -5.79
N ASP A 5 23.74 -6.70 -6.67
CA ASP A 5 24.08 -5.31 -6.30
C ASP A 5 22.82 -4.55 -5.87
N PHE A 6 21.71 -4.78 -6.58
CA PHE A 6 20.44 -4.14 -6.27
C PHE A 6 19.94 -4.58 -4.89
N ILE A 7 20.00 -5.88 -4.58
CA ILE A 7 19.54 -6.42 -3.30
C ILE A 7 20.46 -5.97 -2.15
N ARG A 8 21.78 -5.89 -2.40
CA ARG A 8 22.72 -5.33 -1.44
C ARG A 8 22.37 -3.87 -1.08
N ALA A 9 22.08 -3.07 -2.08
CA ALA A 9 21.67 -1.68 -1.89
C ALA A 9 20.31 -1.59 -1.18
N ALA A 10 19.36 -2.48 -1.47
CA ALA A 10 18.08 -2.57 -0.75
C ALA A 10 18.28 -2.93 0.72
N SER A 11 19.24 -3.82 1.02
CA SER A 11 19.60 -4.19 2.40
C SER A 11 20.19 -2.99 3.15
N MET A 12 21.09 -2.25 2.52
CA MET A 12 21.69 -1.04 3.11
C MET A 12 20.63 0.03 3.42
N LEU A 13 19.68 0.24 2.49
CA LEU A 13 18.55 1.15 2.73
C LEU A 13 17.70 0.69 3.92
N ALA A 14 17.40 -0.60 4.01
CA ALA A 14 16.63 -1.16 5.12
C ALA A 14 17.37 -0.98 6.45
N GLU A 15 18.68 -1.19 6.46
CA GLU A 15 19.54 -0.96 7.65
C GLU A 15 19.54 0.51 8.07
N GLU A 16 19.64 1.42 7.12
CA GLU A 16 19.60 2.87 7.39
C GLU A 16 18.25 3.28 7.97
N VAL A 17 17.15 2.84 7.34
CA VAL A 17 15.79 3.25 7.75
C VAL A 17 15.35 2.53 9.01
N PHE A 18 15.48 1.21 9.05
CA PHE A 18 14.87 0.35 10.10
C PHE A 18 15.87 -0.16 11.15
N GLY A 19 17.17 -0.12 10.83
CA GLY A 19 18.22 -0.67 11.71
C GLY A 19 18.45 -2.18 11.54
N PHE A 20 17.89 -2.78 10.49
CA PHE A 20 18.13 -4.18 10.12
C PHE A 20 17.97 -4.35 8.61
N GLY A 21 18.75 -5.25 8.04
CA GLY A 21 18.78 -5.51 6.60
C GLY A 21 18.31 -6.91 6.22
N ILE A 22 18.65 -7.28 5.01
CA ILE A 22 18.37 -8.61 4.44
C ILE A 22 19.42 -9.61 4.96
N TYR A 23 18.96 -10.80 5.40
CA TYR A 23 19.88 -11.83 5.84
C TYR A 23 19.92 -13.06 4.92
N LYS A 24 18.85 -13.35 4.19
CA LYS A 24 18.84 -14.44 3.19
C LYS A 24 17.71 -14.34 2.19
N GLU A 25 17.86 -15.01 1.06
CA GLU A 25 16.78 -15.23 0.10
C GLU A 25 15.80 -16.29 0.61
N SER A 26 14.52 -16.08 0.42
CA SER A 26 13.47 -17.05 0.75
C SER A 26 13.47 -18.18 -0.27
N LYS A 27 13.31 -19.40 0.20
CA LYS A 27 13.11 -20.58 -0.66
C LYS A 27 11.68 -20.61 -1.18
N GLY A 28 11.49 -20.50 -2.48
CA GLY A 28 10.17 -20.59 -3.12
C GLY A 28 9.86 -19.35 -3.97
N SER A 29 8.58 -19.19 -4.34
CA SER A 29 8.12 -18.06 -5.15
C SER A 29 8.24 -16.73 -4.41
N GLY A 30 8.39 -15.65 -5.14
CA GLY A 30 8.56 -14.30 -4.57
C GLY A 30 7.39 -13.81 -3.73
N GLY A 31 6.18 -14.28 -3.97
CA GLY A 31 4.97 -13.80 -3.29
C GLY A 31 4.58 -12.39 -3.72
N ARG A 32 3.35 -12.00 -3.40
CA ARG A 32 2.83 -10.66 -3.79
C ARG A 32 2.93 -10.38 -5.29
N PHE A 33 2.93 -11.43 -6.13
CA PHE A 33 3.11 -11.39 -7.61
C PHE A 33 4.53 -10.97 -8.06
N TYR A 34 5.51 -10.95 -7.16
CA TYR A 34 6.93 -10.77 -7.45
C TYR A 34 7.59 -12.13 -7.72
N GLU A 35 8.71 -12.11 -8.43
CA GLU A 35 9.46 -13.32 -8.81
C GLU A 35 10.29 -13.85 -7.66
N ARG A 36 10.89 -12.97 -6.86
CA ARG A 36 11.84 -13.33 -5.79
C ARG A 36 11.49 -12.59 -4.49
N CYS A 37 11.89 -13.17 -3.38
CA CYS A 37 11.64 -12.63 -2.04
C CYS A 37 12.88 -12.83 -1.16
N TRP A 38 13.24 -11.83 -0.41
CA TRP A 38 14.33 -11.88 0.59
C TRP A 38 13.74 -11.56 1.96
N LEU A 39 14.34 -12.18 2.99
CA LEU A 39 13.91 -12.05 4.38
C LEU A 39 14.77 -11.03 5.10
N MET A 40 14.15 -10.11 5.83
CA MET A 40 14.80 -9.15 6.72
C MET A 40 14.66 -9.60 8.16
N GLY A 41 15.74 -9.45 8.95
CA GLY A 41 15.77 -9.83 10.36
C GLY A 41 16.93 -10.73 10.70
N SER A 42 16.66 -11.88 11.34
CA SER A 42 17.65 -12.88 11.70
C SER A 42 17.14 -14.29 11.37
N GLU A 43 17.98 -15.30 11.61
CA GLU A 43 17.56 -16.69 11.38
C GLU A 43 16.35 -17.09 12.23
N ASP A 44 16.26 -16.53 13.43
CA ASP A 44 15.21 -16.89 14.40
C ASP A 44 13.96 -16.04 14.29
N VAL A 45 14.09 -14.77 13.83
CA VAL A 45 12.97 -13.83 13.87
C VAL A 45 12.86 -13.05 12.56
N LEU A 46 11.70 -13.14 11.94
CA LEU A 46 11.35 -12.43 10.70
C LEU A 46 10.83 -11.03 11.05
N TYR A 47 11.57 -9.99 10.62
CA TYR A 47 11.17 -8.60 10.79
C TYR A 47 10.45 -8.05 9.55
N GLY A 48 10.77 -8.58 8.38
CA GLY A 48 10.16 -8.11 7.15
C GLY A 48 10.58 -8.92 5.93
N ARG A 49 10.12 -8.46 4.77
CA ARG A 49 10.45 -9.06 3.47
C ARG A 49 10.73 -7.96 2.45
N VAL A 50 11.60 -8.29 1.50
CA VAL A 50 11.82 -7.48 0.30
C VAL A 50 11.46 -8.35 -0.90
N HIS A 51 10.58 -7.86 -1.75
CA HIS A 51 10.14 -8.56 -2.96
C HIS A 51 10.61 -7.80 -4.18
N PHE A 52 11.11 -8.52 -5.18
CA PHE A 52 11.67 -7.93 -6.39
C PHE A 52 11.46 -8.86 -7.60
N GLY A 53 11.51 -8.28 -8.80
CA GLY A 53 11.35 -8.99 -10.07
C GLY A 53 9.89 -9.00 -10.55
N GLY A 54 9.68 -8.57 -11.77
CA GLY A 54 8.33 -8.40 -12.32
C GLY A 54 7.66 -7.12 -11.81
N GLN A 55 6.33 -7.11 -11.73
CA GLN A 55 5.52 -6.03 -11.15
C GLN A 55 5.93 -4.61 -11.60
N ASN A 56 6.09 -4.42 -12.92
CA ASN A 56 6.44 -3.12 -13.52
C ASN A 56 7.75 -2.53 -12.95
N ASN A 57 8.73 -3.39 -12.66
CA ASN A 57 10.04 -3.02 -12.13
C ASN A 57 9.93 -2.22 -10.82
N THR A 58 9.06 -2.66 -9.92
CA THR A 58 8.99 -2.12 -8.57
C THR A 58 9.70 -3.05 -7.59
N ILE A 59 10.04 -2.50 -6.43
CA ILE A 59 10.49 -3.24 -5.26
C ILE A 59 9.45 -3.03 -4.16
N LEU A 60 9.14 -4.08 -3.40
CA LEU A 60 8.21 -3.99 -2.26
C LEU A 60 8.95 -4.34 -0.98
N PHE A 61 8.89 -3.45 0.00
CA PHE A 61 9.32 -3.71 1.38
C PHE A 61 8.06 -3.97 2.23
N GLU A 62 8.05 -5.07 2.95
CA GLU A 62 6.96 -5.45 3.84
C GLU A 62 7.53 -5.66 5.24
N LEU A 63 7.09 -4.86 6.22
CA LEU A 63 7.47 -5.03 7.62
C LEU A 63 6.38 -5.80 8.37
N THR A 64 6.80 -6.70 9.25
CA THR A 64 5.89 -7.37 10.19
C THR A 64 5.65 -6.46 11.39
N GLY A 65 4.62 -6.73 12.18
CA GLY A 65 4.41 -6.03 13.45
C GLY A 65 5.62 -6.15 14.40
N THR A 66 6.30 -7.30 14.38
CA THR A 66 7.55 -7.50 15.13
C THR A 66 8.65 -6.57 14.58
N GLY A 67 8.78 -6.52 13.25
CA GLY A 67 9.74 -5.63 12.59
C GLY A 67 9.51 -4.17 12.94
N CYS A 68 8.27 -3.70 12.90
CA CYS A 68 7.92 -2.34 13.31
C CYS A 68 8.27 -2.05 14.78
N GLY A 69 8.11 -3.07 15.65
CA GLY A 69 8.38 -2.94 17.09
C GLY A 69 9.87 -2.92 17.45
N VAL A 70 10.72 -3.56 16.65
CA VAL A 70 12.19 -3.59 16.89
C VAL A 70 12.94 -2.58 16.03
N ALA A 71 12.26 -1.94 15.09
CA ALA A 71 12.89 -0.97 14.20
C ALA A 71 13.49 0.19 15.01
N LYS A 72 14.64 0.66 14.57
CA LYS A 72 15.40 1.75 15.20
C LYS A 72 14.52 2.98 15.40
N GLU A 73 14.51 3.53 16.60
CA GLU A 73 13.70 4.71 16.97
C GLU A 73 13.79 5.80 15.90
N GLY A 74 12.64 6.36 15.51
CA GLY A 74 12.53 7.37 14.46
C GLY A 74 12.53 6.81 13.04
N TRP A 75 12.35 5.49 12.88
CA TRP A 75 12.30 4.88 11.55
C TRP A 75 11.17 5.44 10.67
N GLU A 76 10.07 5.83 11.30
CA GLU A 76 8.93 6.42 10.57
C GLU A 76 9.32 7.73 9.88
N SER A 77 10.09 8.57 10.59
CA SER A 77 10.57 9.85 10.03
C SER A 77 11.62 9.64 8.92
N ARG A 78 12.52 8.66 9.09
CA ARG A 78 13.50 8.31 8.05
C ARG A 78 12.79 7.74 6.82
N LEU A 79 11.80 6.87 7.01
CA LEU A 79 11.00 6.33 5.92
C LEU A 79 10.21 7.44 5.21
N PHE A 80 9.60 8.36 5.96
CA PHE A 80 8.89 9.51 5.40
C PHE A 80 9.83 10.35 4.52
N ALA A 81 11.00 10.69 5.04
CA ALA A 81 12.00 11.47 4.29
C ALA A 81 12.43 10.75 3.01
N PHE A 82 12.66 9.44 3.09
CA PHE A 82 12.99 8.63 1.92
C PHE A 82 11.86 8.64 0.90
N LEU A 83 10.62 8.35 1.31
CA LEU A 83 9.47 8.27 0.40
C LEU A 83 9.18 9.61 -0.29
N THR A 84 9.38 10.72 0.42
CA THR A 84 9.17 12.07 -0.14
C THR A 84 10.08 12.35 -1.34
N ASN A 85 11.26 11.71 -1.39
CA ASN A 85 12.26 11.93 -2.42
C ASN A 85 12.36 10.78 -3.45
N ALA A 86 11.69 9.66 -3.22
CA ALA A 86 11.77 8.49 -4.08
C ALA A 86 10.93 8.66 -5.36
N ILE A 87 11.25 7.87 -6.40
CA ILE A 87 10.50 7.87 -7.67
C ILE A 87 9.29 6.93 -7.55
N ARG A 88 8.10 7.46 -7.76
CA ARG A 88 6.83 6.72 -7.71
C ARG A 88 6.64 5.94 -6.40
N PRO A 89 6.92 6.55 -5.25
CA PRO A 89 6.74 5.86 -3.99
C PRO A 89 5.26 5.66 -3.68
N LYS A 90 4.94 4.57 -3.00
CA LYS A 90 3.56 4.28 -2.63
C LYS A 90 3.53 3.44 -1.35
N ILE A 91 2.74 3.87 -0.38
CA ILE A 91 2.36 2.99 0.72
C ILE A 91 1.15 2.18 0.22
N THR A 92 1.32 0.88 0.06
CA THR A 92 0.25 -0.01 -0.42
C THR A 92 -0.64 -0.50 0.72
N ARG A 93 -0.07 -0.55 1.94
CA ARG A 93 -0.79 -0.93 3.15
C ARG A 93 -0.13 -0.29 4.36
N VAL A 94 -0.94 0.13 5.32
CA VAL A 94 -0.48 0.52 6.65
C VAL A 94 -1.51 0.04 7.68
N ASP A 95 -1.01 -0.56 8.75
CA ASP A 95 -1.82 -1.01 9.87
C ASP A 95 -1.54 -0.06 11.06
N ILE A 96 -2.57 0.63 11.53
CA ILE A 96 -2.47 1.56 12.67
C ILE A 96 -3.19 0.92 13.85
N ALA A 97 -2.50 0.81 14.97
CA ALA A 97 -3.04 0.16 16.16
C ALA A 97 -3.11 1.11 17.36
N LYS A 98 -4.15 0.95 18.14
CA LYS A 98 -4.32 1.55 19.47
C LYS A 98 -4.43 0.43 20.49
N ASP A 99 -3.59 0.47 21.50
CA ASP A 99 -3.59 -0.50 22.60
C ASP A 99 -4.39 0.04 23.79
N PHE A 100 -5.14 -0.84 24.43
CA PHE A 100 -5.91 -0.63 25.64
C PHE A 100 -5.45 -1.68 26.66
N PHE A 101 -4.52 -1.30 27.52
CA PHE A 101 -3.85 -2.23 28.43
C PHE A 101 -4.75 -2.69 29.58
N ASN A 102 -5.74 -1.90 29.96
CA ASN A 102 -6.66 -2.19 31.05
C ASN A 102 -8.06 -2.61 30.55
N GLY A 103 -8.18 -3.00 29.28
CA GLY A 103 -9.45 -3.47 28.72
C GLY A 103 -10.50 -2.38 28.51
N GLU A 104 -10.06 -1.12 28.34
CA GLU A 104 -10.95 0.05 28.16
C GLU A 104 -11.84 -0.07 26.92
N TYR A 105 -11.46 -0.90 25.97
CA TYR A 105 -12.25 -1.17 24.77
C TYR A 105 -12.07 -2.62 24.33
N SER A 106 -13.15 -3.37 24.29
CA SER A 106 -13.12 -4.83 24.05
C SER A 106 -13.74 -5.22 22.71
N PRO A 107 -13.51 -6.46 22.22
CA PRO A 107 -14.21 -6.99 21.04
C PRO A 107 -15.74 -6.98 21.17
N ASN A 108 -16.27 -7.23 22.38
CA ASN A 108 -17.70 -7.15 22.66
C ASN A 108 -18.21 -5.71 22.49
N GLN A 109 -17.49 -4.73 23.04
CA GLN A 109 -17.79 -3.31 22.89
C GLN A 109 -17.78 -2.90 21.41
N ALA A 110 -16.79 -3.36 20.64
CA ALA A 110 -16.69 -3.09 19.21
C ALA A 110 -17.91 -3.64 18.44
N ARG A 111 -18.40 -4.82 18.82
CA ARG A 111 -19.60 -5.43 18.24
C ARG A 111 -20.85 -4.57 18.53
N GLU A 112 -21.00 -4.10 19.76
CA GLU A 112 -22.11 -3.21 20.15
C GLU A 112 -22.05 -1.87 19.40
N ASP A 113 -20.88 -1.24 19.39
CA ASP A 113 -20.70 0.07 18.75
C ASP A 113 -20.89 -0.03 17.23
N ARG A 114 -20.48 -1.13 16.62
CA ARG A 114 -20.77 -1.39 15.21
C ARG A 114 -22.28 -1.49 14.99
N ASN A 115 -23.01 -2.17 15.88
CA ASN A 115 -24.47 -2.30 15.78
C ASN A 115 -25.18 -0.93 15.97
N LYS A 116 -24.65 -0.06 16.82
CA LYS A 116 -25.09 1.33 17.00
C LYS A 116 -24.72 2.26 15.85
N GLY A 117 -23.98 1.78 14.84
CA GLY A 117 -23.59 2.57 13.67
C GLY A 117 -22.32 3.39 13.84
N MET A 118 -21.57 3.22 14.93
CA MET A 118 -20.35 4.00 15.22
C MET A 118 -19.18 3.72 14.26
N PHE A 119 -19.33 2.72 13.41
CA PHE A 119 -18.39 2.40 12.32
C PHE A 119 -18.95 2.75 10.93
N THR A 120 -20.06 3.49 10.85
CA THR A 120 -20.71 3.85 9.60
C THR A 120 -20.02 5.04 8.96
N CYS A 121 -19.55 4.86 7.72
CA CYS A 121 -19.05 5.94 6.86
C CYS A 121 -19.92 5.99 5.60
N HIS A 122 -20.27 7.20 5.15
CA HIS A 122 -21.02 7.40 3.91
C HIS A 122 -22.32 6.57 3.85
N HIS A 123 -23.06 6.50 4.94
CA HIS A 123 -24.37 5.82 5.06
C HIS A 123 -24.31 4.28 4.92
N VAL A 124 -23.14 3.69 4.76
CA VAL A 124 -22.97 2.24 4.67
C VAL A 124 -22.42 1.70 5.98
N LYS A 125 -23.22 0.84 6.61
CA LYS A 125 -22.81 0.13 7.83
C LYS A 125 -21.92 -1.07 7.39
N PRO A 126 -20.67 -1.13 7.83
CA PRO A 126 -19.79 -2.23 7.43
C PRO A 126 -20.24 -3.56 8.03
N LYS A 127 -19.90 -4.66 7.40
CA LYS A 127 -20.12 -6.01 7.94
C LYS A 127 -19.34 -6.16 9.25
N GLY A 128 -19.85 -6.97 10.17
CA GLY A 128 -19.16 -7.34 11.40
C GLY A 128 -19.08 -8.86 11.50
N GLU A 129 -17.96 -9.38 11.96
CA GLU A 129 -17.69 -10.81 12.03
C GLU A 129 -16.96 -11.18 13.33
N CYS A 130 -17.49 -12.17 14.03
CA CYS A 130 -16.80 -12.81 15.16
C CYS A 130 -15.78 -13.80 14.59
N LEU A 131 -14.51 -13.63 14.91
CA LEU A 131 -13.42 -14.42 14.37
C LEU A 131 -12.83 -15.31 15.47
N GLY A 132 -12.70 -16.61 15.17
CA GLY A 132 -12.16 -17.60 16.08
C GLY A 132 -13.23 -18.29 16.93
N SER A 133 -12.85 -19.41 17.51
CA SER A 133 -13.75 -20.28 18.29
C SER A 133 -14.09 -19.72 19.67
N ASP A 134 -13.27 -18.84 20.24
CA ASP A 134 -13.44 -18.32 21.61
C ASP A 134 -14.72 -17.49 21.80
N TRP A 135 -15.42 -17.15 20.73
CA TRP A 135 -16.74 -16.50 20.77
C TRP A 135 -17.85 -17.44 21.25
N GLU A 136 -17.68 -18.75 21.04
CA GLU A 136 -18.66 -19.79 21.40
C GLU A 136 -18.32 -20.46 22.74
N GLU A 137 -17.18 -20.08 23.34
CA GLU A 137 -16.71 -20.66 24.59
C GLU A 137 -17.12 -19.78 25.79
N ASP A 138 -17.89 -20.35 26.68
CA ASP A 138 -18.34 -19.67 27.90
C ASP A 138 -17.33 -19.77 29.05
N ASP A 139 -16.48 -20.79 29.02
CA ASP A 139 -15.44 -21.03 30.02
C ASP A 139 -14.13 -20.33 29.62
N GLU A 140 -13.83 -19.22 30.27
CA GLU A 140 -12.61 -18.44 30.01
C GLU A 140 -11.32 -19.27 30.12
N ALA A 141 -11.30 -20.31 30.96
CA ALA A 141 -10.14 -21.17 31.12
C ALA A 141 -9.86 -22.00 29.85
N LYS A 142 -10.88 -22.23 29.04
CA LYS A 142 -10.75 -23.01 27.78
C LYS A 142 -10.45 -22.10 26.58
N MET A 143 -10.60 -20.80 26.70
CA MET A 143 -10.27 -19.87 25.61
C MET A 143 -8.80 -20.00 25.26
N THR A 144 -8.52 -19.97 23.95
CA THR A 144 -7.16 -20.22 23.41
C THR A 144 -6.40 -18.96 23.07
N LYS A 145 -6.95 -18.13 22.22
CA LYS A 145 -6.30 -16.91 21.69
C LYS A 145 -7.08 -15.62 21.98
N GLY A 146 -8.20 -15.76 22.67
CA GLY A 146 -9.08 -14.65 22.95
C GLY A 146 -9.99 -14.27 21.77
N LYS A 147 -10.95 -13.41 22.06
CA LYS A 147 -11.97 -12.95 21.09
C LYS A 147 -11.35 -11.94 20.12
N THR A 148 -11.75 -12.05 18.85
CA THR A 148 -11.44 -11.08 17.80
C THR A 148 -12.72 -10.69 17.07
N TYR A 149 -12.99 -9.40 16.94
CA TYR A 149 -14.10 -8.88 16.15
C TYR A 149 -13.58 -8.13 14.93
N GLY A 150 -13.97 -8.61 13.75
CA GLY A 150 -13.64 -8.00 12.46
C GLY A 150 -14.74 -7.07 11.98
N ILE A 151 -14.39 -5.93 11.40
CA ILE A 151 -15.37 -4.94 10.88
C ILE A 151 -14.91 -4.50 9.48
N GLY A 152 -15.81 -4.63 8.50
CA GLY A 152 -15.55 -4.38 7.10
C GLY A 152 -15.25 -5.65 6.34
N SER A 153 -14.58 -5.54 5.23
CA SER A 153 -14.11 -6.66 4.40
C SER A 153 -12.59 -6.58 4.24
N ARG A 154 -11.93 -7.72 4.28
CA ARG A 154 -10.49 -7.81 3.97
C ARG A 154 -10.17 -7.35 2.55
N GLU A 155 -11.18 -7.33 1.67
CA GLU A 155 -11.06 -6.90 0.28
C GLU A 155 -11.27 -5.39 0.10
N SER A 156 -11.68 -4.67 1.16
CA SER A 156 -11.89 -3.23 1.08
C SER A 156 -10.61 -2.45 1.39
N SER A 157 -10.60 -1.18 1.06
CA SER A 157 -9.49 -0.26 1.37
C SER A 157 -9.33 0.00 2.87
N LYS A 158 -10.30 -0.41 3.68
CA LYS A 158 -10.27 -0.23 5.14
C LYS A 158 -10.90 -1.44 5.83
N TYR A 159 -10.16 -2.05 6.77
CA TYR A 159 -10.60 -3.18 7.56
C TYR A 159 -10.17 -3.00 9.01
N VAL A 160 -11.02 -3.39 9.95
CA VAL A 160 -10.74 -3.23 11.38
C VAL A 160 -10.73 -4.59 12.07
N ARG A 161 -9.83 -4.74 13.04
CA ARG A 161 -9.86 -5.84 14.02
C ARG A 161 -9.76 -5.24 15.42
N VAL A 162 -10.65 -5.67 16.30
CA VAL A 162 -10.53 -5.43 17.74
C VAL A 162 -10.35 -6.79 18.40
N TYR A 163 -9.28 -6.99 19.14
CA TYR A 163 -8.94 -8.31 19.66
C TYR A 163 -8.19 -8.27 21.00
N GLU A 164 -8.30 -9.35 21.76
CA GLU A 164 -7.64 -9.55 23.05
C GLU A 164 -6.15 -9.91 22.80
N LYS A 165 -5.33 -8.86 22.69
CA LYS A 165 -3.91 -8.96 22.30
C LYS A 165 -3.08 -9.76 23.31
N GLY A 166 -3.31 -9.56 24.61
CA GLY A 166 -2.58 -10.29 25.64
C GLY A 166 -2.88 -11.78 25.59
N LYS A 167 -4.14 -12.16 25.41
CA LYS A 167 -4.52 -13.58 25.26
C LYS A 167 -3.96 -14.20 24.00
N GLN A 168 -3.93 -13.44 22.88
CA GLN A 168 -3.27 -13.86 21.64
C GLN A 168 -1.79 -14.19 21.85
N LEU A 169 -1.12 -13.47 22.75
CA LEU A 169 0.30 -13.69 23.11
C LEU A 169 0.50 -14.78 24.16
N GLY A 170 -0.58 -15.42 24.64
CA GLY A 170 -0.53 -16.55 25.56
C GLY A 170 -0.83 -16.21 27.02
N ASP A 171 -1.02 -14.92 27.37
CA ASP A 171 -1.41 -14.53 28.71
C ASP A 171 -2.95 -14.50 28.83
N LYS A 172 -3.50 -15.61 29.32
CA LYS A 172 -4.96 -15.80 29.46
C LYS A 172 -5.62 -14.79 30.41
N THR A 173 -4.86 -14.24 31.36
CA THR A 173 -5.37 -13.29 32.36
C THR A 173 -5.30 -11.84 31.90
N SER A 174 -4.65 -11.59 30.79
CA SER A 174 -4.40 -10.23 30.30
C SER A 174 -5.68 -9.52 29.86
N THR A 175 -5.85 -8.30 30.31
CA THR A 175 -6.90 -7.39 29.87
C THR A 175 -6.51 -6.60 28.61
N TRP A 176 -5.26 -6.75 28.13
CA TRP A 176 -4.75 -6.02 26.97
C TRP A 176 -5.54 -6.34 25.73
N THR A 177 -6.20 -5.33 25.17
CA THR A 177 -6.89 -5.40 23.88
C THR A 177 -6.24 -4.44 22.88
N ARG A 178 -6.38 -4.75 21.60
CA ARG A 178 -5.85 -3.92 20.50
C ARG A 178 -6.94 -3.64 19.49
N PHE A 179 -7.06 -2.37 19.13
CA PHE A 179 -7.88 -1.90 18.03
C PHE A 179 -6.95 -1.57 16.88
N GLU A 180 -7.04 -2.31 15.79
CA GLU A 180 -6.15 -2.22 14.64
C GLU A 180 -6.97 -1.86 13.40
N ILE A 181 -6.52 -0.88 12.66
CA ILE A 181 -7.12 -0.43 11.40
C ILE A 181 -6.11 -0.67 10.29
N GLU A 182 -6.48 -1.52 9.35
CA GLU A 182 -5.71 -1.82 8.15
C GLU A 182 -6.22 -0.92 7.02
N PHE A 183 -5.36 -0.04 6.50
CA PHE A 183 -5.60 0.73 5.29
C PHE A 183 -4.86 0.09 4.12
N LYS A 184 -5.55 -0.09 3.00
CA LYS A 184 -4.98 -0.61 1.74
C LYS A 184 -5.20 0.40 0.63
N ALA A 185 -4.17 0.65 -0.16
CA ALA A 185 -4.22 1.55 -1.32
C ALA A 185 -4.91 0.89 -2.52
N LYS A 186 -6.16 0.47 -2.31
CA LYS A 186 -7.01 -0.14 -3.34
C LYS A 186 -7.80 0.93 -4.10
N ASP A 187 -8.57 1.72 -3.36
CA ASP A 187 -9.42 2.81 -3.88
C ASP A 187 -9.10 4.14 -3.18
N ILE A 188 -7.98 4.18 -2.47
CA ILE A 188 -7.49 5.36 -1.74
C ILE A 188 -5.99 5.50 -1.98
N VAL A 189 -5.49 6.71 -1.85
CA VAL A 189 -4.05 6.98 -1.72
C VAL A 189 -3.76 7.12 -0.23
N ILE A 190 -2.82 6.34 0.27
CA ILE A 190 -2.37 6.46 1.66
C ILE A 190 -1.29 7.54 1.70
N PRO A 191 -1.54 8.67 2.40
CA PRO A 191 -0.55 9.75 2.44
C PRO A 191 0.64 9.35 3.33
N PHE A 192 1.84 9.84 2.99
CA PHE A 192 3.06 9.50 3.74
C PHE A 192 3.03 10.07 5.17
N GLU A 193 2.26 11.14 5.37
CA GLU A 193 2.05 11.78 6.69
C GLU A 193 1.47 10.81 7.73
N VAL A 194 0.90 9.68 7.30
CA VAL A 194 0.45 8.61 8.20
C VAL A 194 1.60 8.09 9.07
N LEU A 195 2.83 8.11 8.55
CA LEU A 195 4.03 7.68 9.29
C LEU A 195 4.36 8.63 10.43
N GLN A 196 4.08 9.92 10.27
CA GLN A 196 4.40 10.95 11.27
C GLN A 196 3.27 11.17 12.28
N ASN A 197 2.02 10.97 11.83
CA ASN A 197 0.83 11.31 12.62
C ASN A 197 -0.18 10.14 12.65
N PRO A 198 0.22 8.91 12.98
CA PRO A 198 -0.69 7.76 12.91
C PRO A 198 -1.95 7.92 13.79
N GLY A 199 -1.82 8.58 14.93
CA GLY A 199 -2.95 8.84 15.83
C GLY A 199 -4.05 9.69 15.20
N GLU A 200 -3.70 10.67 14.38
CA GLU A 200 -4.67 11.50 13.66
C GLU A 200 -5.44 10.68 12.61
N TYR A 201 -4.72 9.83 11.87
CA TYR A 201 -5.33 8.96 10.85
C TYR A 201 -6.18 7.86 11.49
N PHE A 202 -5.77 7.37 12.66
CA PHE A 202 -6.60 6.48 13.48
C PHE A 202 -7.91 7.19 13.84
N GLY A 203 -7.84 8.41 14.41
CA GLY A 203 -9.01 9.21 14.81
C GLY A 203 -9.98 9.47 13.67
N GLY A 204 -9.44 9.75 12.47
CA GLY A 204 -10.26 10.05 11.28
C GLY A 204 -10.87 8.84 10.58
N ALA A 205 -10.53 7.61 11.00
CA ALA A 205 -10.94 6.40 10.29
C ALA A 205 -12.45 6.10 10.41
N TYR A 206 -13.00 6.25 11.61
CA TYR A 206 -14.42 6.01 11.92
C TYR A 206 -14.89 6.93 13.04
N PRO A 207 -16.20 7.22 13.15
CA PRO A 207 -16.73 8.06 14.26
C PRO A 207 -16.31 7.59 15.66
N ILE A 208 -16.27 6.27 15.90
CA ILE A 208 -15.84 5.72 17.18
C ILE A 208 -14.39 6.08 17.52
N CYS A 209 -13.52 6.15 16.50
CA CYS A 209 -12.08 6.39 16.70
C CYS A 209 -11.79 7.80 17.24
N GLU A 210 -12.67 8.77 16.97
CA GLU A 210 -12.55 10.15 17.48
C GLU A 210 -12.50 10.18 19.01
N ARG A 211 -13.14 9.21 19.69
CA ARG A 211 -13.11 9.09 21.16
C ARG A 211 -11.71 8.80 21.72
N PHE A 212 -10.85 8.22 20.89
CA PHE A 212 -9.54 7.70 21.31
C PHE A 212 -8.38 8.52 20.78
N ALA A 213 -8.65 9.59 20.04
CA ALA A 213 -7.65 10.43 19.39
C ALA A 213 -7.82 11.90 19.76
N GLN A 214 -6.70 12.61 19.87
CA GLN A 214 -6.70 14.05 20.14
C GLN A 214 -7.09 14.86 18.91
N LYS A 215 -6.74 14.36 17.73
CA LYS A 215 -7.05 14.95 16.43
C LYS A 215 -7.51 13.87 15.46
N ALA A 216 -8.30 14.26 14.49
CA ALA A 216 -8.84 13.34 13.49
C ALA A 216 -8.56 13.88 12.08
N THR A 217 -7.75 13.14 11.32
CA THR A 217 -7.43 13.42 9.91
C THR A 217 -7.95 12.26 9.06
N ARG A 218 -8.90 12.53 8.17
CA ARG A 218 -9.48 11.50 7.32
C ARG A 218 -8.63 11.28 6.08
N ILE A 219 -8.37 10.02 5.76
CA ILE A 219 -7.89 9.64 4.44
C ILE A 219 -9.10 9.75 3.51
N HIS A 220 -9.12 10.79 2.71
CA HIS A 220 -10.16 10.92 1.70
C HIS A 220 -9.95 9.86 0.63
N ALA A 221 -11.02 9.19 0.23
CA ALA A 221 -10.99 8.36 -0.95
C ALA A 221 -10.74 9.29 -2.13
N VAL A 222 -9.48 9.40 -2.52
CA VAL A 222 -9.18 9.83 -3.87
C VAL A 222 -9.54 8.60 -4.70
N LYS A 223 -10.72 8.60 -5.29
CA LYS A 223 -10.94 7.72 -6.42
C LYS A 223 -9.83 8.07 -7.40
N GLU A 224 -8.83 7.21 -7.51
CA GLU A 224 -8.03 7.22 -8.72
C GLU A 224 -9.06 7.14 -9.84
N ASP A 225 -9.25 8.24 -10.56
CA ASP A 225 -9.97 8.18 -11.82
C ASP A 225 -9.21 7.15 -12.63
N LYS A 226 -9.78 5.97 -12.70
CA LYS A 226 -9.21 4.88 -13.49
C LYS A 226 -9.00 5.47 -14.86
N VAL A 227 -7.75 5.64 -15.23
CA VAL A 227 -7.41 6.15 -16.54
C VAL A 227 -8.15 5.25 -17.52
N ILE A 228 -9.19 5.80 -18.12
CA ILE A 228 -10.09 5.13 -19.07
C ILE A 228 -9.28 4.35 -20.13
N SER A 229 -8.05 4.79 -20.38
CA SER A 229 -7.14 4.19 -21.33
C SER A 229 -6.72 2.73 -21.04
N ALA A 230 -6.53 2.32 -19.79
CA ALA A 230 -6.04 0.97 -19.50
C ALA A 230 -7.19 -0.05 -19.45
N ASP A 231 -8.27 0.27 -18.85
CA ASP A 231 -9.45 -0.60 -18.78
C ASP A 231 -10.26 -0.61 -20.09
N UNK A 232 -10.18 0.28 -20.71
CA UNK A 232 -10.76 0.32 -21.83
C UNK A 232 -10.11 -0.43 -22.84
N LYS A 233 -8.99 -0.19 -22.82
CA LYS A 233 -8.15 -1.02 -23.71
C LYS A 233 -8.36 -2.53 -23.41
N LYS A 234 -8.48 -2.89 -22.17
CA LYS A 234 -8.67 -4.27 -21.73
C LYS A 234 -10.07 -4.80 -22.02
N GLN A 235 -11.08 -3.99 -21.80
CA GLN A 235 -12.49 -4.37 -22.05
C GLN A 235 -12.86 -4.30 -23.53
N PHE A 236 -12.45 -3.23 -24.20
CA PHE A 236 -12.88 -2.97 -25.57
C PHE A 236 -11.81 -3.33 -26.63
N GLY A 237 -10.56 -3.45 -26.26
CA GLY A 237 -9.47 -3.75 -27.19
C GLY A 237 -9.63 -5.12 -27.86
N ARG A 238 -10.13 -6.13 -27.15
CA ARG A 238 -10.39 -7.45 -27.71
C ARG A 238 -11.54 -7.42 -28.72
N ALA A 239 -12.61 -6.68 -28.40
CA ALA A 239 -13.75 -6.51 -29.31
C ALA A 239 -13.34 -5.69 -30.55
N ALA A 240 -12.59 -4.61 -30.36
CA ALA A 240 -12.07 -3.78 -31.46
C ALA A 240 -11.12 -4.57 -32.38
N ASN A 241 -10.23 -5.40 -31.79
CA ASN A 241 -9.36 -6.29 -32.55
C ASN A 241 -10.14 -7.39 -33.29
N GLY A 242 -11.18 -7.93 -32.67
CA GLY A 242 -12.08 -8.90 -33.31
C GLY A 242 -12.80 -8.29 -34.50
N LEU A 243 -13.34 -7.08 -34.35
CA LEU A 243 -13.98 -6.34 -35.44
C LEU A 243 -12.99 -6.03 -36.59
N LYS A 244 -11.78 -5.64 -36.26
CA LYS A 244 -10.71 -5.39 -37.21
C LYS A 244 -10.28 -6.65 -37.96
N PHE A 245 -10.31 -7.80 -37.28
CA PHE A 245 -10.01 -9.10 -37.90
C PHE A 245 -11.12 -9.55 -38.86
N ILE A 246 -12.39 -9.34 -38.47
CA ILE A 246 -13.56 -9.71 -39.27
C ILE A 246 -13.74 -8.75 -40.46
N PHE A 247 -13.45 -7.46 -40.24
CA PHE A 247 -13.63 -6.39 -41.23
C PHE A 247 -12.32 -5.60 -41.42
N PRO A 248 -11.33 -6.14 -42.12
CA PRO A 248 -10.01 -5.49 -42.26
C PRO A 248 -10.06 -4.15 -43.02
N GLU A 249 -11.12 -3.90 -43.81
CA GLU A 249 -11.33 -2.67 -44.58
C GLU A 249 -11.93 -1.52 -43.75
N LEU A 250 -12.32 -1.78 -42.49
CA LEU A 250 -12.94 -0.74 -41.65
C LEU A 250 -11.91 0.28 -41.16
N ASP A 251 -12.11 1.53 -41.54
CA ASP A 251 -11.36 2.64 -40.97
C ASP A 251 -11.82 2.95 -39.52
N LYS A 252 -11.07 3.79 -38.84
CA LYS A 252 -11.35 4.12 -37.44
C LYS A 252 -12.71 4.77 -37.20
N ALA A 253 -13.16 5.61 -38.13
CA ALA A 253 -14.44 6.32 -38.01
C ALA A 253 -15.62 5.35 -38.09
N LYS A 254 -15.59 4.47 -39.08
CA LYS A 254 -16.61 3.42 -39.26
C LYS A 254 -16.61 2.41 -38.09
N LEU A 255 -15.45 2.14 -37.53
CA LEU A 255 -15.35 1.29 -36.32
C LEU A 255 -16.08 1.96 -35.13
N PHE A 256 -15.90 3.27 -34.96
CA PHE A 256 -16.60 4.03 -33.92
C PHE A 256 -18.12 4.04 -34.14
N GLU A 257 -18.59 4.25 -35.36
CA GLU A 257 -20.01 4.19 -35.69
C GLU A 257 -20.64 2.84 -35.33
N LEU A 258 -19.92 1.74 -35.57
CA LEU A 258 -20.38 0.39 -35.25
C LEU A 258 -20.50 0.09 -33.76
N ILE A 259 -19.67 0.73 -32.93
CA ILE A 259 -19.68 0.51 -31.48
C ILE A 259 -20.42 1.60 -30.73
N GLU A 260 -20.89 2.65 -31.42
CA GLU A 260 -21.66 3.72 -30.80
C GLU A 260 -23.02 3.19 -30.33
N PRO A 261 -23.34 3.28 -29.04
CA PRO A 261 -24.60 2.77 -28.55
C PRO A 261 -25.78 3.61 -29.02
N SER A 262 -26.90 2.94 -29.34
CA SER A 262 -28.13 3.58 -29.76
C SER A 262 -28.81 4.47 -28.70
N HIS A 263 -28.30 4.45 -27.49
CA HIS A 263 -28.80 5.25 -26.36
C HIS A 263 -27.71 6.18 -25.80
N HIS A 264 -27.98 7.49 -25.85
CA HIS A 264 -27.08 8.55 -25.40
C HIS A 264 -27.07 8.74 -23.86
N LYS A 265 -27.38 7.72 -23.07
CA LYS A 265 -27.25 7.80 -21.62
C LYS A 265 -25.82 7.46 -21.20
N LEU A 266 -25.05 8.46 -20.93
CA LEU A 266 -23.73 8.29 -20.30
C LEU A 266 -23.91 7.65 -18.91
N PRO A 267 -23.07 6.68 -18.54
CA PRO A 267 -23.01 6.25 -17.15
C PRO A 267 -22.81 7.43 -16.21
N LYS A 268 -23.39 7.39 -15.03
CA LYS A 268 -23.26 8.47 -14.02
C LYS A 268 -21.80 8.82 -13.69
N SER A 269 -20.88 7.86 -13.85
CA SER A 269 -19.45 8.05 -13.67
C SER A 269 -18.77 8.82 -14.80
N LEU A 270 -19.49 9.03 -15.93
CA LEU A 270 -19.02 9.74 -17.12
C LEU A 270 -19.86 10.98 -17.41
N THR A 271 -20.59 11.49 -16.41
CA THR A 271 -21.31 12.77 -16.57
C THR A 271 -20.30 13.90 -16.75
N PRO A 272 -20.65 14.95 -17.52
CA PRO A 272 -19.72 16.05 -17.79
C PRO A 272 -19.06 16.64 -16.54
N GLU A 273 -19.79 16.75 -15.45
CA GLU A 273 -19.30 17.28 -14.16
C GLU A 273 -18.21 16.43 -13.53
N ALA A 274 -18.27 15.10 -13.67
CA ALA A 274 -17.23 14.19 -13.21
C ALA A 274 -16.06 14.10 -14.21
N TYR A 275 -16.37 14.26 -15.48
CA TYR A 275 -15.40 14.14 -16.58
C TYR A 275 -14.49 15.38 -16.68
N ASP A 276 -15.03 16.58 -16.50
CA ASP A 276 -14.26 17.82 -16.59
C ASP A 276 -13.17 17.89 -15.52
N CYS A 277 -13.48 17.46 -14.30
CA CYS A 277 -12.48 17.40 -13.22
C CYS A 277 -11.39 16.36 -13.51
N ALA A 278 -11.77 15.20 -14.04
CA ALA A 278 -10.82 14.13 -14.38
C ALA A 278 -9.94 14.53 -15.57
N PHE A 279 -10.53 15.14 -16.59
CA PHE A 279 -9.83 15.60 -17.79
C PHE A 279 -8.85 16.73 -17.47
N LEU A 280 -9.26 17.71 -16.69
CA LEU A 280 -8.40 18.82 -16.27
C LEU A 280 -7.24 18.34 -15.38
N LYS A 281 -7.49 17.38 -14.49
CA LYS A 281 -6.44 16.77 -13.67
C LYS A 281 -5.47 15.97 -14.51
N ALA A 282 -5.96 15.17 -15.47
CA ALA A 282 -5.13 14.41 -16.39
C ALA A 282 -4.28 15.33 -17.27
N GLN A 283 -4.87 16.43 -17.77
CA GLN A 283 -4.18 17.43 -18.55
C GLN A 283 -3.12 18.16 -17.73
N ALA A 284 -3.43 18.54 -16.50
CA ALA A 284 -2.48 19.18 -15.58
C ALA A 284 -1.28 18.24 -15.23
N ILE A 285 -1.52 16.95 -15.14
CA ILE A 285 -0.48 15.93 -14.93
C ILE A 285 0.39 15.80 -16.19
N HIS A 286 -0.22 15.79 -17.38
CA HIS A 286 0.51 15.70 -18.67
C HIS A 286 1.32 16.95 -18.99
N GLU A 287 0.90 18.09 -18.53
CA GLU A 287 1.58 19.37 -18.77
C GLU A 287 2.77 19.62 -17.83
N GLN A 288 2.93 18.81 -16.79
CA GLN A 288 4.13 18.91 -15.93
C GLN A 288 5.35 18.32 -16.65
N PRO A 289 6.43 19.08 -16.78
CA PRO A 289 7.62 18.63 -17.55
C PRO A 289 8.30 17.38 -16.97
N ALA A 290 8.02 17.05 -15.72
CA ALA A 290 8.58 15.88 -15.04
C ALA A 290 7.81 14.58 -15.29
N PHE A 291 6.62 14.66 -15.93
CA PHE A 291 5.79 13.48 -16.15
C PHE A 291 5.82 13.03 -17.61
N LYS A 292 6.96 12.52 -18.05
CA LYS A 292 6.96 11.70 -19.27
C LYS A 292 6.38 10.32 -18.89
N PRO A 293 5.40 9.81 -19.66
CA PRO A 293 4.86 8.49 -19.33
C PRO A 293 5.98 7.44 -19.35
N TYR A 294 6.04 6.70 -18.29
CA TYR A 294 7.05 5.69 -17.96
C TYR A 294 7.11 4.49 -18.93
N LYS A 295 6.56 4.63 -20.11
CA LYS A 295 6.45 3.54 -21.10
C LYS A 295 7.30 3.72 -22.36
N ASP A 296 8.25 4.61 -22.33
CA ASP A 296 9.21 4.71 -23.42
C ASP A 296 10.48 3.92 -23.04
N PRO A 297 10.71 2.74 -23.64
CA PRO A 297 11.92 1.97 -23.36
C PRO A 297 13.20 2.77 -23.65
N TYR A 298 13.12 3.72 -24.58
CA TYR A 298 14.24 4.57 -24.97
C TYR A 298 14.66 5.52 -23.84
N TYR A 299 13.69 6.09 -23.12
CA TYR A 299 13.98 6.99 -22.00
C TYR A 299 14.66 6.26 -20.83
N MET A 300 14.24 5.03 -20.58
CA MET A 300 14.87 4.19 -19.55
C MET A 300 16.32 3.85 -19.92
N TYR A 301 16.57 3.54 -21.19
CA TYR A 301 17.91 3.25 -21.68
C TYR A 301 18.83 4.47 -21.53
N GLU A 302 18.38 5.64 -21.97
CA GLU A 302 19.12 6.91 -21.85
C GLU A 302 19.36 7.31 -20.39
N TYR A 303 18.38 7.05 -19.52
CA TYR A 303 18.50 7.29 -18.08
C TYR A 303 19.58 6.39 -17.46
N TYR A 304 19.57 5.10 -17.76
CA TYR A 304 20.57 4.16 -17.24
C TYR A 304 21.97 4.43 -17.80
N GLU A 305 22.07 4.77 -19.07
CA GLU A 305 23.34 5.15 -19.70
C GLU A 305 23.96 6.40 -19.05
N ASN A 306 23.13 7.39 -18.75
CA ASN A 306 23.58 8.60 -18.04
C ASN A 306 23.96 8.29 -16.59
N LEU A 307 23.22 7.40 -15.94
CA LEU A 307 23.52 6.95 -14.59
C LEU A 307 24.86 6.19 -14.53
N GLU A 308 25.12 5.32 -15.50
CA GLU A 308 26.40 4.60 -15.62
C GLU A 308 27.59 5.56 -15.83
N LYS A 309 27.41 6.56 -16.68
CA LYS A 309 28.42 7.61 -16.92
C LYS A 309 28.72 8.41 -15.66
N GLN A 310 27.69 8.74 -14.89
CA GLN A 310 27.87 9.42 -13.59
C GLN A 310 28.56 8.52 -12.57
N LEU A 311 28.24 7.22 -12.58
CA LEU A 311 28.89 6.20 -11.74
C LEU A 311 30.38 6.06 -12.03
N GLU A 312 30.76 6.02 -13.29
CA GLU A 312 32.17 5.91 -13.69
C GLU A 312 32.96 7.17 -13.29
N GLN A 313 32.35 8.33 -13.40
CA GLN A 313 32.97 9.59 -12.97
C GLN A 313 33.16 9.65 -11.44
N GLN A 314 32.25 9.04 -10.66
CA GLN A 314 32.33 9.03 -9.19
C GLN A 314 33.24 7.92 -8.64
N LYS A 315 33.51 6.86 -9.37
CA LYS A 315 34.45 5.81 -8.97
C LYS A 315 35.88 6.33 -8.71
N HIS A 316 36.17 7.54 -9.14
CA HIS A 316 37.47 8.19 -8.91
C HIS A 316 37.53 9.04 -7.62
N VAL A 317 36.42 9.13 -6.86
CA VAL A 317 36.38 9.88 -5.61
C VAL A 317 36.22 8.89 -4.44
N ASN A 318 37.34 8.48 -3.89
CA ASN A 318 37.41 7.57 -2.74
C ASN A 318 36.95 8.31 -1.45
N ASN A 319 35.64 8.30 -1.21
CA ASN A 319 35.14 8.78 0.08
C ASN A 319 33.85 8.02 0.46
N GLU A 320 33.82 7.38 1.63
CA GLU A 320 32.68 6.61 2.15
C GLU A 320 31.39 7.45 2.22
N GLU A 321 31.53 8.72 2.52
CA GLU A 321 30.42 9.68 2.59
C GLU A 321 29.79 9.92 1.22
N SER A 322 30.60 9.93 0.17
CA SER A 322 30.14 10.05 -1.22
C SER A 322 29.40 8.79 -1.67
N TYR A 323 29.82 7.62 -1.21
CA TYR A 323 29.20 6.35 -1.55
C TYR A 323 27.79 6.22 -0.90
N ASN A 324 27.66 6.61 0.35
CA ASN A 324 26.38 6.58 1.06
C ASN A 324 25.38 7.57 0.45
N ASN A 325 25.79 8.77 0.14
CA ASN A 325 24.98 9.77 -0.55
C ASN A 325 24.58 9.30 -1.94
N PHE A 326 25.47 8.63 -2.64
CA PHE A 326 25.22 8.02 -3.95
C PHE A 326 24.15 6.92 -3.87
N ILE A 327 24.23 6.04 -2.88
CA ILE A 327 23.23 4.98 -2.70
C ILE A 327 21.86 5.60 -2.40
N TYR A 328 21.81 6.60 -1.54
CA TYR A 328 20.57 7.30 -1.18
C TYR A 328 19.94 7.94 -2.42
N ASP A 329 20.70 8.66 -3.22
CA ASP A 329 20.23 9.29 -4.47
C ASP A 329 19.74 8.26 -5.49
N LYS A 330 20.43 7.13 -5.60
CA LYS A 330 20.07 6.04 -6.48
C LYS A 330 18.74 5.37 -6.09
N PHE A 331 18.54 5.11 -4.79
CA PHE A 331 17.28 4.54 -4.29
C PHE A 331 16.11 5.51 -4.34
N ALA A 332 16.38 6.79 -4.11
CA ALA A 332 15.35 7.82 -4.24
C ALA A 332 14.71 7.86 -5.63
N ARG A 333 15.42 7.34 -6.64
CA ARG A 333 14.96 7.32 -8.04
C ARG A 333 14.34 6.00 -8.47
N LEU A 334 14.28 4.99 -7.61
CA LEU A 334 13.64 3.72 -7.94
C LEU A 334 12.13 3.75 -7.60
N PRO A 335 11.30 3.09 -8.44
CA PRO A 335 9.88 2.96 -8.13
C PRO A 335 9.69 1.95 -6.99
N ILE A 336 9.47 2.44 -5.79
CA ILE A 336 9.32 1.62 -4.59
C ILE A 336 7.85 1.60 -4.16
N SER A 337 7.34 0.42 -3.88
CA SER A 337 6.01 0.21 -3.32
C SER A 337 6.15 -0.36 -1.90
N TRP A 338 5.51 0.26 -0.93
CA TRP A 338 5.53 -0.15 0.47
C TRP A 338 4.18 -0.75 0.87
N ALA A 339 4.18 -1.88 1.57
CA ALA A 339 2.99 -2.59 2.04
C ALA A 339 2.86 -2.57 3.56
#